data_2483ed9084ed6b3b63f9f1bb190bb558
#
_entry.id   2483ed9084ed6b3b63f9f1bb190bb558
#
_cell.length_a   1.000
_cell.length_b   1.000
_cell.length_c   1.000
_cell.angle_alpha   90.00
_cell.angle_beta   90.00
_cell.angle_gamma   90.00
#
_symmetry.space_group_name_H-M   'P 1'
#
loop_
_entity.id
_entity.type
_entity.pdbx_description
1 polymer ?
#
loop_
_entity_poly.entity_id
_entity_poly.type
_entity_poly.pdbx_seq_one_letter_code
_entity_poly.pdbx_strand_id
1 'polypeptide(L)'
;MQGEVIVGLDIGTTKICSVVGEASADKINIIGIGTSPSIGLRKGVVVNIESTVDSIKKAVEEAELMAGCEISAVYAGIAGGHITGFNSRGIVAVKGSEVAEQDVDRVIDAARAVAIPMDREVIHVLPQ
;
A
#
# COMPACT_ATOMS: atom_id res chain seq x y z
N MET A 1 12.89 -25.84 -3.12
CA MET A 1 12.05 -24.80 -3.76
C MET A 1 12.40 -23.49 -3.09
N GLN A 2 12.88 -22.53 -3.84
CA GLN A 2 13.07 -21.16 -3.31
C GLN A 2 11.70 -20.59 -3.00
N GLY A 3 11.50 -20.05 -1.78
CA GLY A 3 10.28 -19.37 -1.40
C GLY A 3 10.10 -18.08 -2.20
N GLU A 4 8.88 -17.55 -2.24
CA GLU A 4 8.59 -16.28 -2.86
C GLU A 4 9.16 -15.14 -1.99
N VAL A 5 9.93 -14.24 -2.59
CA VAL A 5 10.47 -13.07 -1.88
C VAL A 5 9.38 -12.01 -1.79
N ILE A 6 9.08 -11.59 -0.57
CA ILE A 6 8.11 -10.55 -0.25
C ILE A 6 8.82 -9.42 0.48
N VAL A 7 8.56 -8.19 0.09
CA VAL A 7 9.18 -7.02 0.71
C VAL A 7 8.12 -6.07 1.24
N GLY A 8 8.21 -5.76 2.52
CA GLY A 8 7.41 -4.73 3.18
C GLY A 8 8.22 -3.44 3.36
N LEU A 9 7.63 -2.30 3.00
CA LEU A 9 8.21 -0.98 3.20
C LEU A 9 7.28 -0.13 4.06
N ASP A 10 7.75 0.24 5.24
CA ASP A 10 7.05 1.16 6.13
C ASP A 10 7.66 2.56 6.02
N ILE A 11 6.87 3.50 5.50
CA ILE A 11 7.26 4.90 5.33
C ILE A 11 6.71 5.70 6.50
N GLY A 12 7.46 5.68 7.59
CA GLY A 12 7.08 6.37 8.83
C GLY A 12 7.61 7.78 8.92
N THR A 13 7.08 8.56 9.86
CA THR A 13 7.50 9.96 10.11
C THR A 13 8.89 10.04 10.76
N THR A 14 9.26 9.06 11.56
CA THR A 14 10.52 9.03 12.31
C THR A 14 11.58 8.18 11.62
N LYS A 15 11.19 7.04 11.08
CA LYS A 15 12.05 6.10 10.37
C LYS A 15 11.34 5.50 9.18
N ILE A 16 12.13 5.08 8.21
CA ILE A 16 11.71 4.20 7.12
C ILE A 16 12.32 2.83 7.37
N CYS A 17 11.55 1.79 7.18
CA CYS A 17 11.98 0.41 7.39
C CYS A 17 11.60 -0.44 6.18
N SER A 18 12.56 -1.18 5.65
CA SER A 18 12.36 -2.21 4.62
C SER A 18 12.64 -3.58 5.21
N VAL A 19 11.71 -4.51 5.05
CA VAL A 19 11.82 -5.89 5.56
C VAL A 19 11.67 -6.85 4.40
N VAL A 20 12.65 -7.70 4.20
CA VAL A 20 12.66 -8.75 3.18
C VAL A 20 12.37 -10.09 3.84
N GLY A 21 11.34 -10.75 3.36
CA GLY A 21 10.93 -12.08 3.82
C GLY A 21 10.90 -13.09 2.67
N GLU A 22 11.25 -14.32 2.97
CA GLU A 22 11.04 -15.47 2.10
C GLU A 22 9.80 -16.23 2.58
N ALA A 23 8.75 -16.21 1.77
CA ALA A 23 7.49 -16.88 2.08
C ALA A 23 7.52 -18.33 1.65
N SER A 24 7.06 -19.20 2.53
CA SER A 24 6.77 -20.62 2.28
C SER A 24 5.34 -20.93 2.69
N ALA A 25 4.85 -22.16 2.45
CA ALA A 25 3.45 -22.50 2.69
C ALA A 25 2.93 -22.12 4.09
N ASP A 26 3.77 -22.24 5.13
CA ASP A 26 3.35 -22.10 6.53
C ASP A 26 4.03 -20.96 7.29
N LYS A 27 5.03 -20.30 6.69
CA LYS A 27 5.82 -19.28 7.40
C LYS A 27 6.50 -18.28 6.47
N ILE A 28 6.84 -17.13 7.04
CA ILE A 28 7.71 -16.13 6.42
C ILE A 28 9.01 -16.07 7.22
N ASN A 29 10.14 -16.31 6.57
CA ASN A 29 11.45 -16.14 7.17
C ASN A 29 11.96 -14.75 6.82
N ILE A 30 12.30 -13.94 7.80
CA ILE A 30 12.94 -12.64 7.56
C ILE A 30 14.40 -12.87 7.19
N ILE A 31 14.80 -12.41 6.01
CA ILE A 31 16.13 -12.59 5.45
C ILE A 31 16.91 -11.28 5.31
N GLY A 32 16.24 -10.13 5.42
CA GLY A 32 16.87 -8.82 5.38
C GLY A 32 16.02 -7.74 6.02
N ILE A 33 16.68 -6.79 6.66
CA ILE A 33 16.07 -5.58 7.22
C ILE A 33 16.99 -4.42 6.92
N GLY A 34 16.40 -3.30 6.48
CA GLY A 34 17.08 -2.04 6.33
C GLY A 34 16.28 -0.92 6.95
N THR A 35 16.95 0.04 7.56
CA THR A 35 16.35 1.18 8.23
C THR A 35 17.06 2.48 7.89
N SER A 36 16.30 3.56 7.82
CA SER A 36 16.87 4.89 7.63
C SER A 36 16.05 5.92 8.42
N PRO A 37 16.69 6.96 8.97
CA PRO A 37 15.93 8.10 9.49
C PRO A 37 15.01 8.68 8.41
N SER A 38 13.76 8.95 8.76
CA SER A 38 12.81 9.56 7.84
C SER A 38 13.07 11.07 7.76
N ILE A 39 13.56 11.49 6.61
CA ILE A 39 13.78 12.91 6.31
C ILE A 39 12.83 13.28 5.16
N GLY A 40 12.14 14.42 5.30
CA GLY A 40 11.21 14.89 4.29
C GLY A 40 9.74 14.57 4.56
N LEU A 41 9.42 13.88 5.68
CA LEU A 41 8.04 13.70 6.15
C LEU A 41 7.76 14.53 7.41
N ARG A 42 6.54 15.04 7.50
CA ARG A 42 6.02 15.69 8.71
C ARG A 42 4.60 15.20 8.98
N LYS A 43 4.38 14.56 10.12
CA LYS A 43 3.08 13.97 10.51
C LYS A 43 2.48 13.06 9.42
N GLY A 44 3.31 12.24 8.79
CA GLY A 44 2.90 11.32 7.72
C GLY A 44 2.71 11.97 6.34
N VAL A 45 2.95 13.27 6.20
CA VAL A 45 2.83 13.99 4.92
C VAL A 45 4.22 14.27 4.37
N VAL A 46 4.44 13.98 3.08
CA VAL A 46 5.69 14.30 2.39
C VAL A 46 5.77 15.81 2.17
N VAL A 47 6.77 16.45 2.76
CA VAL A 47 7.06 17.89 2.62
C VAL A 47 8.30 18.14 1.76
N ASN A 48 9.15 17.13 1.57
CA ASN A 48 10.28 17.17 0.65
C ASN A 48 10.45 15.79 -0.01
N ILE A 49 10.16 15.73 -1.30
CA ILE A 49 10.15 14.47 -2.07
C ILE A 49 11.56 13.89 -2.18
N GLU A 50 12.57 14.72 -2.52
CA GLU A 50 13.95 14.26 -2.73
C GLU A 50 14.52 13.62 -1.46
N SER A 51 14.38 14.31 -0.32
CA SER A 51 14.84 13.78 0.97
C SER A 51 14.13 12.49 1.38
N THR A 52 12.83 12.38 1.05
CA THR A 52 12.06 11.17 1.32
C THR A 52 12.54 10.01 0.44
N VAL A 53 12.76 10.26 -0.84
CA VAL A 53 13.31 9.26 -1.78
C VAL A 53 14.67 8.76 -1.32
N ASP A 54 15.56 9.66 -0.92
CA ASP A 54 16.90 9.28 -0.42
C ASP A 54 16.81 8.44 0.86
N SER A 55 15.88 8.76 1.76
CA SER A 55 15.66 7.97 2.97
C SER A 55 15.12 6.56 2.64
N ILE A 56 14.20 6.46 1.67
CA ILE A 56 13.67 5.16 1.20
C ILE A 56 14.80 4.34 0.55
N LYS A 57 15.58 4.93 -0.34
CA LYS A 57 16.70 4.24 -1.01
C LYS A 57 17.67 3.64 -0.01
N LYS A 58 18.09 4.39 1.00
CA LYS A 58 19.00 3.90 2.04
C LYS A 58 18.45 2.69 2.79
N ALA A 59 17.17 2.71 3.17
CA ALA A 59 16.53 1.58 3.83
C ALA A 59 16.42 0.36 2.92
N VAL A 60 16.12 0.55 1.65
CA VAL A 60 16.03 -0.53 0.65
C VAL A 60 17.41 -1.13 0.39
N GLU A 61 18.43 -0.32 0.11
CA GLU A 61 19.79 -0.76 -0.15
C GLU A 61 20.37 -1.57 1.03
N GLU A 62 20.12 -1.15 2.27
CA GLU A 62 20.55 -1.90 3.46
C GLU A 62 19.85 -3.27 3.55
N ALA A 63 18.55 -3.31 3.26
CA ALA A 63 17.78 -4.57 3.23
C ALA A 63 18.26 -5.52 2.12
N GLU A 64 18.55 -4.99 0.94
CA GLU A 64 19.12 -5.75 -0.19
C GLU A 64 20.48 -6.37 0.15
N LEU A 65 21.37 -5.59 0.76
CA LEU A 65 22.68 -6.05 1.19
C LEU A 65 22.57 -7.20 2.21
N MET A 66 21.65 -7.09 3.16
CA MET A 66 21.45 -8.11 4.17
C MET A 66 20.79 -9.37 3.57
N ALA A 67 19.78 -9.21 2.71
CA ALA A 67 19.05 -10.31 2.08
C ALA A 67 19.81 -11.00 0.95
N GLY A 68 20.79 -10.32 0.35
CA GLY A 68 21.53 -10.81 -0.81
C GLY A 68 20.68 -10.90 -2.08
N CYS A 69 19.65 -10.08 -2.21
CA CYS A 69 18.77 -10.02 -3.38
C CYS A 69 18.45 -8.58 -3.76
N GLU A 70 18.03 -8.36 -5.00
CA GLU A 70 17.55 -7.08 -5.51
C GLU A 70 16.05 -6.94 -5.26
N ILE A 71 15.61 -5.76 -4.82
CA ILE A 71 14.20 -5.44 -4.53
C ILE A 71 13.61 -4.71 -5.73
N SER A 72 12.70 -5.36 -6.44
CA SER A 72 12.00 -4.80 -7.61
C SER A 72 10.57 -4.34 -7.32
N ALA A 73 9.97 -4.85 -6.25
CA ALA A 73 8.60 -4.52 -5.84
C ALA A 73 8.46 -4.57 -4.32
N VAL A 74 7.59 -3.74 -3.79
CA VAL A 74 7.33 -3.65 -2.34
C VAL A 74 5.84 -3.52 -2.06
N TYR A 75 5.43 -4.00 -0.88
CA TYR A 75 4.16 -3.64 -0.25
C TYR A 75 4.44 -2.46 0.68
N ALA A 76 3.95 -1.27 0.32
CA ALA A 76 4.19 -0.06 1.10
C ALA A 76 3.06 0.21 2.09
N GLY A 77 3.43 0.41 3.35
CA GLY A 77 2.55 0.93 4.39
C GLY A 77 2.73 2.43 4.55
N ILE A 78 1.64 3.16 4.51
CA ILE A 78 1.63 4.62 4.69
C ILE A 78 0.55 5.01 5.69
N ALA A 79 0.78 6.09 6.42
CA ALA A 79 -0.21 6.69 7.31
C ALA A 79 -0.07 8.21 7.30
N GLY A 80 -1.19 8.92 7.41
CA GLY A 80 -1.19 10.38 7.46
C GLY A 80 -2.62 10.92 7.48
N GLY A 81 -2.79 12.12 8.02
CA GLY A 81 -4.10 12.78 8.12
C GLY A 81 -4.76 13.13 6.78
N HIS A 82 -4.01 13.03 5.68
CA HIS A 82 -4.53 13.21 4.33
C HIS A 82 -5.20 11.94 3.77
N ILE A 83 -4.98 10.77 4.39
CA ILE A 83 -5.66 9.52 4.04
C ILE A 83 -6.95 9.45 4.85
N THR A 84 -8.08 9.51 4.17
CA THR A 84 -9.41 9.50 4.78
C THR A 84 -10.29 8.46 4.11
N GLY A 85 -11.19 7.86 4.88
CA GLY A 85 -12.20 6.96 4.37
C GLY A 85 -13.61 7.53 4.59
N PHE A 86 -14.51 7.18 3.73
CA PHE A 86 -15.94 7.46 3.91
C PHE A 86 -16.78 6.31 3.36
N ASN A 87 -17.97 6.14 3.92
CA ASN A 87 -18.92 5.14 3.44
C ASN A 87 -19.75 5.74 2.30
N SER A 88 -19.87 4.98 1.22
CA SER A 88 -20.75 5.30 0.10
C SER A 88 -21.73 4.16 -0.14
N ARG A 89 -22.87 4.46 -0.77
CA ARG A 89 -23.89 3.47 -1.12
C ARG A 89 -24.18 3.55 -2.60
N GLY A 90 -24.13 2.39 -3.27
CA GLY A 90 -24.63 2.22 -4.63
C GLY A 90 -25.98 1.52 -4.63
N ILE A 91 -26.82 1.86 -5.57
CA ILE A 91 -28.11 1.18 -5.80
C ILE A 91 -28.25 0.96 -7.29
N VAL A 92 -28.54 -0.28 -7.68
CA VAL A 92 -28.81 -0.65 -9.09
C VAL A 92 -30.03 -1.57 -9.16
N ALA A 93 -30.77 -1.48 -10.26
CA ALA A 93 -31.86 -2.40 -10.51
C ALA A 93 -31.33 -3.75 -11.02
N VAL A 94 -31.79 -4.83 -10.42
CA VAL A 94 -31.55 -6.19 -10.88
C VAL A 94 -32.59 -6.56 -11.92
N LYS A 95 -32.18 -6.97 -13.12
CA LYS A 95 -33.09 -7.30 -14.22
C LYS A 95 -33.61 -8.74 -14.18
N GLY A 96 -32.99 -9.59 -13.38
CA GLY A 96 -33.32 -11.00 -13.24
C GLY A 96 -34.00 -11.31 -11.90
N SER A 97 -34.22 -12.58 -11.63
CA SER A 97 -34.70 -13.09 -10.34
C SER A 97 -33.57 -13.27 -9.32
N GLU A 98 -32.30 -13.28 -9.77
CA GLU A 98 -31.12 -13.48 -8.96
C GLU A 98 -30.09 -12.37 -9.24
N VAL A 99 -29.28 -12.07 -8.25
CA VAL A 99 -28.16 -11.13 -8.38
C VAL A 99 -27.03 -11.81 -9.14
N ALA A 100 -26.61 -11.21 -10.25
CA ALA A 100 -25.49 -11.66 -11.05
C ALA A 100 -24.22 -10.86 -10.72
N GLU A 101 -23.04 -11.38 -11.08
CA GLU A 101 -21.75 -10.70 -10.90
C GLU A 101 -21.72 -9.30 -11.54
N GLN A 102 -22.32 -9.16 -12.71
CA GLN A 102 -22.49 -7.86 -13.38
C GLN A 102 -23.32 -6.85 -12.57
N ASP A 103 -24.26 -7.30 -11.73
CA ASP A 103 -25.04 -6.41 -10.85
C ASP A 103 -24.16 -5.93 -9.69
N VAL A 104 -23.26 -6.79 -9.19
CA VAL A 104 -22.26 -6.44 -8.17
C VAL A 104 -21.28 -5.40 -8.71
N ASP A 105 -20.74 -5.59 -9.92
CA ASP A 105 -19.86 -4.60 -10.55
C ASP A 105 -20.56 -3.26 -10.73
N ARG A 106 -21.78 -3.25 -11.25
CA ARG A 106 -22.55 -2.02 -11.44
C ARG A 106 -22.87 -1.28 -10.15
N VAL A 107 -23.15 -1.99 -9.06
CA VAL A 107 -23.44 -1.35 -7.78
C VAL A 107 -22.17 -0.76 -7.13
N ILE A 108 -21.03 -1.42 -7.33
CA ILE A 108 -19.71 -0.87 -6.90
C ILE A 108 -19.40 0.40 -7.68
N ASP A 109 -19.57 0.39 -9.01
CA ASP A 109 -19.37 1.56 -9.84
C ASP A 109 -20.31 2.72 -9.47
N ALA A 110 -21.58 2.42 -9.20
CA ALA A 110 -22.52 3.42 -8.70
C ALA A 110 -22.10 4.01 -7.35
N ALA A 111 -21.57 3.18 -6.44
CA ALA A 111 -21.02 3.65 -5.16
C ALA A 111 -19.76 4.49 -5.31
N ARG A 112 -18.96 4.22 -6.34
CA ARG A 112 -17.75 5.01 -6.67
C ARG A 112 -18.05 6.37 -7.28
N ALA A 113 -19.19 6.55 -7.91
CA ALA A 113 -19.61 7.77 -8.59
C ALA A 113 -19.95 8.93 -7.64
N VAL A 114 -19.26 9.00 -6.51
CA VAL A 114 -19.39 10.09 -5.53
C VAL A 114 -18.45 11.21 -5.90
N ALA A 115 -18.89 12.46 -5.71
CA ALA A 115 -18.04 13.63 -5.91
C ALA A 115 -16.86 13.61 -4.94
N ILE A 116 -15.65 13.47 -5.48
CA ILE A 116 -14.40 13.52 -4.74
C ILE A 116 -13.76 14.88 -5.01
N PRO A 117 -13.12 15.53 -4.00
CA PRO A 117 -12.36 16.75 -4.23
C PRO A 117 -11.30 16.56 -5.32
N MET A 118 -11.07 17.59 -6.12
CA MET A 118 -10.17 17.53 -7.30
C MET A 118 -8.70 17.25 -6.92
N ASP A 119 -8.33 17.48 -5.66
CA ASP A 119 -6.99 17.23 -5.10
C ASP A 119 -6.87 15.82 -4.47
N ARG A 120 -7.86 14.95 -4.67
CA ARG A 120 -7.92 13.62 -4.07
C ARG A 120 -8.24 12.55 -5.11
N GLU A 121 -7.81 11.34 -4.81
CA GLU A 121 -8.05 10.15 -5.61
C GLU A 121 -8.46 8.97 -4.73
N VAL A 122 -9.31 8.09 -5.25
CA VAL A 122 -9.68 6.84 -4.57
C VAL A 122 -8.57 5.84 -4.76
N ILE A 123 -7.88 5.50 -3.68
CA ILE A 123 -6.81 4.50 -3.68
C ILE A 123 -7.32 3.08 -3.47
N HIS A 124 -8.47 2.91 -2.81
CA HIS A 124 -9.04 1.58 -2.55
C HIS A 124 -10.54 1.65 -2.28
N VAL A 125 -11.25 0.59 -2.65
CA VAL A 125 -12.68 0.38 -2.37
C VAL A 125 -12.84 -0.95 -1.65
N LEU A 126 -13.54 -0.93 -0.51
CA LEU A 126 -13.87 -2.10 0.29
C LEU A 126 -15.37 -2.36 0.18
N PRO A 127 -15.82 -3.29 -0.69
CA PRO A 127 -17.21 -3.73 -0.73
C PRO A 127 -17.63 -4.38 0.61
N GLN A 128 -18.84 -4.09 1.06
CA GLN A 128 -19.42 -4.69 2.27
C GLN A 128 -20.79 -5.29 1.97
#